data_b9a496715072eae02ee4a16b2f2ff47e
#
_entry.id   b9a496715072eae02ee4a16b2f2ff47e
#
_cell.length_a   1.000
_cell.length_b   1.000
_cell.length_c   1.000
_cell.angle_alpha   90.00
_cell.angle_beta   90.00
_cell.angle_gamma   90.00
#
_symmetry.space_group_name_H-M   'P 1'
#
loop_
_entity.id
_entity.type
_entity.pdbx_description
1 polymer ?
#
loop_
_entity_poly.entity_id
_entity_poly.type
_entity_poly.pdbx_seq_one_letter_code
_entity_poly.pdbx_strand_id
1 'polypeptide(L)'
;MIRDRIAAFTLVLAAASLSSACAQSVKDTVATAHREVLLQADQSWNGKPYTQYPKGRPELTMLKLTIAPHTKLPWHTHPFPNAAYVLSGTLTLHDKASGKTRVVHQGQAFAESVDDVHRGEAGDEPVILLITYSGTPGVPTSIPAKGEQAEY
;
A
#
# COMPACT_ATOMS: atom_id res chain seq x y z
N MET A 1 -70.62 67.13 35.78
CA MET A 1 -70.38 66.60 34.46
C MET A 1 -69.12 65.75 34.55
N ILE A 2 -69.26 64.44 34.71
CA ILE A 2 -68.21 63.46 34.82
C ILE A 2 -68.36 62.55 33.66
N ARG A 3 -67.37 62.43 32.80
CA ARG A 3 -67.38 61.55 31.62
C ARG A 3 -66.52 60.30 31.96
N ASP A 4 -67.19 59.19 32.06
CA ASP A 4 -66.62 57.88 32.22
C ASP A 4 -65.86 57.46 30.97
N ARG A 5 -64.60 57.04 31.14
CA ARG A 5 -63.86 56.42 30.08
C ARG A 5 -63.72 54.96 30.44
N ILE A 6 -64.40 54.11 29.68
CA ILE A 6 -64.26 52.65 29.75
C ILE A 6 -62.99 52.27 28.98
N ALA A 7 -62.02 51.68 29.67
CA ALA A 7 -60.86 51.08 29.03
C ALA A 7 -61.13 49.62 28.66
N ALA A 8 -61.12 49.35 27.37
CA ALA A 8 -61.22 47.98 26.84
C ALA A 8 -59.83 47.28 26.95
N PHE A 9 -59.78 46.22 27.75
CA PHE A 9 -58.60 45.33 27.80
C PHE A 9 -58.68 44.29 26.65
N THR A 10 -57.80 44.40 25.73
CA THR A 10 -57.63 43.42 24.63
C THR A 10 -56.71 42.32 25.12
N LEU A 11 -57.28 41.12 25.30
CA LEU A 11 -56.47 39.91 25.66
C LEU A 11 -55.83 39.36 24.40
N VAL A 12 -54.47 39.45 24.32
CA VAL A 12 -53.71 38.86 23.24
C VAL A 12 -53.36 37.44 23.68
N LEU A 13 -53.97 36.43 23.03
CA LEU A 13 -53.59 35.02 23.18
C LEU A 13 -52.32 34.78 22.33
N ALA A 14 -51.18 34.58 22.99
CA ALA A 14 -49.98 34.12 22.33
C ALA A 14 -50.04 32.60 22.16
N ALA A 15 -50.22 32.13 20.93
CA ALA A 15 -50.13 30.73 20.56
C ALA A 15 -48.62 30.33 20.50
N ALA A 16 -48.15 29.58 21.49
CA ALA A 16 -46.80 28.99 21.45
C ALA A 16 -46.83 27.76 20.53
N SER A 17 -46.29 27.89 19.35
CA SER A 17 -46.02 26.77 18.44
C SER A 17 -44.81 25.97 18.96
N LEU A 18 -45.04 24.78 19.51
CA LEU A 18 -43.98 23.79 19.78
C LEU A 18 -43.49 23.22 18.45
N SER A 19 -42.35 23.72 17.98
CA SER A 19 -41.60 23.09 16.90
C SER A 19 -40.91 21.87 17.45
N SER A 20 -41.45 20.67 17.19
CA SER A 20 -40.81 19.38 17.46
C SER A 20 -39.63 19.25 16.51
N ALA A 21 -38.42 19.60 16.94
CA ALA A 21 -37.18 19.31 16.24
C ALA A 21 -36.96 17.80 16.32
N CYS A 22 -37.29 17.11 15.22
CA CYS A 22 -36.92 15.70 15.03
C CYS A 22 -35.39 15.64 14.90
N ALA A 23 -34.69 15.36 16.00
CA ALA A 23 -33.27 15.08 15.99
C ALA A 23 -33.07 13.75 15.26
N GLN A 24 -32.72 13.81 13.98
CA GLN A 24 -32.23 12.66 13.23
C GLN A 24 -30.88 12.29 13.83
N SER A 25 -30.85 11.21 14.63
CA SER A 25 -29.63 10.58 15.05
C SER A 25 -28.91 10.03 13.80
N VAL A 26 -27.92 10.75 13.32
CA VAL A 26 -26.97 10.22 12.35
C VAL A 26 -26.22 9.09 13.07
N LYS A 27 -26.63 7.85 12.78
CA LYS A 27 -25.81 6.70 13.18
C LYS A 27 -24.50 6.83 12.41
N ASP A 28 -23.45 7.26 13.07
CA ASP A 28 -22.08 7.12 12.56
C ASP A 28 -21.86 5.62 12.33
N THR A 29 -22.04 5.17 11.10
CA THR A 29 -21.64 3.82 10.68
C THR A 29 -20.12 3.79 10.67
N VAL A 30 -19.52 3.33 11.75
CA VAL A 30 -18.09 3.02 11.80
C VAL A 30 -17.82 2.04 10.67
N ALA A 31 -16.95 2.42 9.74
CA ALA A 31 -16.57 1.55 8.65
C ALA A 31 -16.04 0.23 9.23
N THR A 32 -16.63 -0.90 8.81
CA THR A 32 -16.25 -2.24 9.27
C THR A 32 -14.92 -2.73 8.69
N ALA A 33 -14.35 -1.99 7.72
CA ALA A 33 -13.06 -2.25 7.12
C ALA A 33 -12.32 -0.95 6.84
N HIS A 34 -11.02 -0.95 7.12
CA HIS A 34 -10.10 0.12 6.75
C HIS A 34 -9.22 -0.36 5.59
N ARG A 35 -9.07 0.46 4.54
CA ARG A 35 -8.23 0.16 3.37
C ARG A 35 -7.03 1.09 3.37
N GLU A 36 -5.83 0.51 3.31
CA GLU A 36 -4.58 1.20 3.03
C GLU A 36 -3.95 0.62 1.76
N VAL A 37 -3.47 1.48 0.85
CA VAL A 37 -2.75 1.06 -0.35
C VAL A 37 -1.26 1.16 -0.06
N LEU A 38 -0.61 0.02 0.18
CA LEU A 38 0.82 -0.04 0.46
C LEU A 38 1.68 0.13 -0.79
N LEU A 39 1.17 -0.31 -1.94
CA LEU A 39 1.83 -0.18 -3.25
C LEU A 39 0.79 -0.17 -4.37
N GLN A 40 0.96 0.74 -5.30
CA GLN A 40 0.32 0.73 -6.62
C GLN A 40 1.33 1.27 -7.62
N ALA A 41 1.77 0.44 -8.56
CA ALA A 41 2.85 0.79 -9.47
C ALA A 41 2.63 0.17 -10.86
N ASP A 42 2.96 0.92 -11.88
CA ASP A 42 3.05 0.52 -13.29
C ASP A 42 4.51 0.47 -13.79
N GLN A 43 5.44 0.69 -12.87
CA GLN A 43 6.88 0.66 -13.08
C GLN A 43 7.61 0.11 -11.85
N SER A 44 8.81 -0.40 -12.09
CA SER A 44 9.70 -0.89 -11.04
C SER A 44 10.32 0.24 -10.19
N TRP A 45 10.93 -0.12 -9.07
CA TRP A 45 11.59 0.81 -8.15
C TRP A 45 12.69 1.66 -8.80
N ASN A 46 13.34 1.16 -9.86
CA ASN A 46 14.37 1.88 -10.62
C ASN A 46 13.80 2.81 -11.70
N GLY A 47 12.46 2.77 -11.93
CA GLY A 47 11.73 3.62 -12.85
C GLY A 47 11.49 3.00 -14.24
N LYS A 48 11.77 1.71 -14.43
CA LYS A 48 11.51 1.02 -15.70
C LYS A 48 10.04 0.60 -15.76
N PRO A 49 9.27 1.04 -16.80
CA PRO A 49 7.87 0.67 -16.93
C PRO A 49 7.66 -0.84 -17.10
N TYR A 50 6.60 -1.38 -16.52
CA TYR A 50 6.11 -2.72 -16.83
C TYR A 50 5.39 -2.67 -18.17
N THR A 51 5.67 -3.64 -19.02
CA THR A 51 5.10 -3.68 -20.39
C THR A 51 3.96 -4.67 -20.54
N GLN A 52 4.01 -5.76 -19.79
CA GLN A 52 3.02 -6.84 -19.88
C GLN A 52 3.11 -7.78 -18.68
N TYR A 53 2.05 -8.53 -18.45
CA TYR A 53 2.09 -9.75 -17.64
C TYR A 53 2.62 -10.93 -18.44
N PRO A 54 3.12 -12.00 -17.78
CA PRO A 54 3.53 -13.20 -18.48
C PRO A 54 2.38 -13.81 -19.25
N LYS A 55 2.68 -14.40 -20.41
CA LYS A 55 1.69 -15.14 -21.22
C LYS A 55 1.48 -16.52 -20.63
N GLY A 56 0.24 -17.02 -20.70
CA GLY A 56 -0.10 -18.37 -20.25
C GLY A 56 -1.02 -18.39 -19.03
N ARG A 57 -1.11 -19.56 -18.40
CA ARG A 57 -1.95 -19.72 -17.20
C ARG A 57 -1.27 -18.98 -16.02
N PRO A 58 -1.99 -18.11 -15.30
CA PRO A 58 -1.41 -17.40 -14.18
C PRO A 58 -1.12 -18.33 -13.00
N GLU A 59 -0.02 -18.07 -12.30
CA GLU A 59 0.36 -18.68 -11.04
C GLU A 59 0.79 -17.59 -10.07
N LEU A 60 0.16 -17.57 -8.89
CA LEU A 60 0.56 -16.66 -7.81
C LEU A 60 1.48 -17.42 -6.86
N THR A 61 2.65 -16.83 -6.60
CA THR A 61 3.56 -17.29 -5.57
C THR A 61 3.72 -16.23 -4.52
N MET A 62 3.61 -16.60 -3.26
CA MET A 62 3.99 -15.75 -2.14
C MET A 62 5.07 -16.47 -1.35
N LEU A 63 6.18 -15.80 -1.10
CA LEU A 63 7.25 -16.32 -0.26
C LEU A 63 7.63 -15.33 0.84
N LYS A 64 8.18 -15.86 1.90
CA LYS A 64 8.86 -15.12 2.95
C LYS A 64 10.35 -15.37 2.81
N LEU A 65 11.11 -14.33 2.49
CA LEU A 65 12.56 -14.38 2.39
C LEU A 65 13.17 -13.77 3.65
N THR A 66 14.15 -14.47 4.24
CA THR A 66 14.95 -13.96 5.36
C THR A 66 16.39 -13.82 4.90
N ILE A 67 16.91 -12.59 4.92
CA ILE A 67 18.26 -12.25 4.52
C ILE A 67 19.07 -11.97 5.79
N ALA A 68 20.17 -12.68 5.99
CA ALA A 68 21.03 -12.48 7.15
C ALA A 68 21.70 -11.08 7.12
N PRO A 69 22.13 -10.54 8.29
CA PRO A 69 22.88 -9.28 8.33
C PRO A 69 24.09 -9.29 7.39
N HIS A 70 24.44 -8.14 6.83
CA HIS A 70 25.58 -7.91 5.94
C HIS A 70 25.59 -8.78 4.67
N THR A 71 24.44 -9.40 4.32
CA THR A 71 24.32 -10.25 3.13
C THR A 71 24.00 -9.42 1.91
N LYS A 72 24.77 -9.62 0.85
CA LYS A 72 24.46 -9.17 -0.51
C LYS A 72 23.89 -10.35 -1.27
N LEU A 73 22.65 -10.27 -1.68
CA LEU A 73 22.05 -11.28 -2.53
C LEU A 73 22.81 -11.37 -3.87
N PRO A 74 22.82 -12.53 -4.53
CA PRO A 74 23.34 -12.65 -5.88
C PRO A 74 22.66 -11.69 -6.84
N TRP A 75 23.35 -11.25 -7.89
CA TRP A 75 22.74 -10.50 -8.97
C TRP A 75 21.76 -11.40 -9.73
N HIS A 76 20.53 -10.95 -9.89
CA HIS A 76 19.47 -11.72 -10.53
C HIS A 76 18.50 -10.83 -11.30
N THR A 77 17.55 -11.44 -12.00
CA THR A 77 16.41 -10.78 -12.65
C THR A 77 15.11 -11.50 -12.27
N HIS A 78 13.98 -10.82 -12.42
CA HIS A 78 12.67 -11.43 -12.37
C HIS A 78 12.03 -11.39 -13.76
N PRO A 79 11.42 -12.49 -14.25
CA PRO A 79 10.82 -12.53 -15.59
C PRO A 79 9.41 -11.93 -15.66
N PHE A 80 8.84 -11.50 -14.53
CA PHE A 80 7.49 -10.94 -14.44
C PHE A 80 7.34 -9.97 -13.27
N PRO A 81 6.31 -9.08 -13.31
CA PRO A 81 6.06 -8.14 -12.23
C PRO A 81 5.83 -8.84 -10.89
N ASN A 82 6.44 -8.31 -9.88
CA ASN A 82 6.29 -8.76 -8.50
C ASN A 82 6.41 -7.57 -7.54
N ALA A 83 5.93 -7.80 -6.32
CA ALA A 83 5.94 -6.79 -5.27
C ALA A 83 6.48 -7.38 -3.97
N ALA A 84 7.33 -6.62 -3.30
CA ALA A 84 7.86 -6.98 -2.00
C ALA A 84 7.43 -5.98 -0.92
N TYR A 85 7.27 -6.49 0.30
CA TYR A 85 6.99 -5.72 1.50
C TYR A 85 8.01 -6.06 2.59
N VAL A 86 8.62 -5.05 3.18
CA VAL A 86 9.62 -5.23 4.25
C VAL A 86 8.89 -5.43 5.58
N LEU A 87 8.88 -6.66 6.07
CA LEU A 87 8.33 -7.00 7.39
C LEU A 87 9.24 -6.55 8.53
N SER A 88 10.56 -6.59 8.31
CA SER A 88 11.55 -6.21 9.32
C SER A 88 12.87 -5.84 8.66
N GLY A 89 13.63 -4.96 9.28
CA GLY A 89 14.95 -4.52 8.85
C GLY A 89 14.93 -3.43 7.78
N THR A 90 16.07 -3.25 7.15
CA THR A 90 16.28 -2.26 6.08
C THR A 90 17.01 -2.90 4.92
N LEU A 91 16.41 -2.85 3.74
CA LEU A 91 16.96 -3.40 2.50
C LEU A 91 17.49 -2.27 1.62
N THR A 92 18.70 -2.44 1.10
CA THR A 92 19.23 -1.59 0.04
C THR A 92 19.15 -2.33 -1.29
N LEU A 93 18.40 -1.78 -2.24
CA LEU A 93 18.30 -2.26 -3.61
C LEU A 93 19.40 -1.64 -4.46
N HIS A 94 19.98 -2.44 -5.37
CA HIS A 94 21.02 -2.01 -6.30
C HIS A 94 20.63 -2.42 -7.72
N ASP A 95 20.67 -1.50 -8.66
CA ASP A 95 20.54 -1.76 -10.10
C ASP A 95 21.94 -1.84 -10.72
N LYS A 96 22.24 -2.96 -11.41
CA LYS A 96 23.58 -3.21 -11.93
C LYS A 96 23.96 -2.32 -13.09
N ALA A 97 23.01 -2.03 -13.97
CA ALA A 97 23.26 -1.30 -15.18
C ALA A 97 23.44 0.20 -14.96
N SER A 98 22.56 0.79 -14.15
CA SER A 98 22.57 2.24 -13.88
C SER A 98 23.39 2.62 -12.64
N GLY A 99 23.71 1.67 -11.77
CA GLY A 99 24.28 1.93 -10.44
C GLY A 99 23.29 2.60 -9.47
N LYS A 100 22.03 2.75 -9.83
CA LYS A 100 20.99 3.33 -8.97
C LYS A 100 20.78 2.48 -7.74
N THR A 101 20.58 3.13 -6.61
CA THR A 101 20.25 2.47 -5.34
C THR A 101 18.98 3.04 -4.75
N ARG A 102 18.28 2.22 -3.94
CA ARG A 102 17.13 2.65 -3.14
C ARG A 102 17.15 1.91 -1.80
N VAL A 103 16.97 2.65 -0.73
CA VAL A 103 16.79 2.08 0.61
C VAL A 103 15.30 1.93 0.88
N VAL A 104 14.90 0.77 1.39
CA VAL A 104 13.53 0.42 1.75
C VAL A 104 13.50 -0.06 3.20
N HIS A 105 12.68 0.55 4.02
CA HIS A 105 12.58 0.29 5.45
C HIS A 105 11.38 -0.61 5.79
N GLN A 106 11.40 -1.16 6.99
CA GLN A 106 10.25 -1.84 7.57
C GLN A 106 8.95 -1.05 7.36
N GLY A 107 7.87 -1.73 6.97
CA GLY A 107 6.57 -1.13 6.70
C GLY A 107 6.41 -0.57 5.28
N GLN A 108 7.46 -0.59 4.47
CA GLN A 108 7.41 -0.11 3.09
C GLN A 108 7.31 -1.25 2.09
N ALA A 109 6.59 -0.99 0.99
CA ALA A 109 6.50 -1.88 -0.15
C ALA A 109 7.23 -1.27 -1.36
N PHE A 110 7.66 -2.14 -2.28
CA PHE A 110 8.26 -1.72 -3.53
C PHE A 110 7.91 -2.69 -4.67
N ALA A 111 7.91 -2.15 -5.88
CA ALA A 111 7.73 -2.91 -7.10
C ALA A 111 9.09 -3.34 -7.63
N GLU A 112 9.28 -4.63 -7.87
CA GLU A 112 10.56 -5.20 -8.31
C GLU A 112 10.85 -4.92 -9.78
N SER A 113 12.12 -5.03 -10.15
CA SER A 113 12.55 -4.89 -11.52
C SER A 113 12.29 -6.14 -12.34
N VAL A 114 11.77 -5.96 -13.56
CA VAL A 114 11.57 -7.04 -14.54
C VAL A 114 12.67 -6.96 -15.59
N ASP A 115 13.34 -8.10 -15.84
CA ASP A 115 14.45 -8.27 -16.80
C ASP A 115 15.68 -7.37 -16.57
N ASP A 116 15.70 -6.56 -15.51
CA ASP A 116 16.88 -5.78 -15.11
C ASP A 116 17.66 -6.52 -14.03
N VAL A 117 18.99 -6.56 -14.20
CA VAL A 117 19.87 -7.20 -13.22
C VAL A 117 20.00 -6.32 -11.98
N HIS A 118 19.53 -6.83 -10.87
CA HIS A 118 19.53 -6.13 -9.58
C HIS A 118 19.83 -7.10 -8.42
N ARG A 119 19.98 -6.55 -7.23
CA ARG A 119 20.10 -7.32 -5.99
C ARG A 119 19.65 -6.52 -4.78
N GLY A 120 19.29 -7.22 -3.70
CA GLY A 120 19.12 -6.66 -2.36
C GLY A 120 20.39 -6.82 -1.52
N GLU A 121 20.56 -5.92 -0.56
CA GLU A 121 21.62 -5.96 0.45
C GLU A 121 21.05 -5.66 1.82
N ALA A 122 21.25 -6.53 2.81
CA ALA A 122 20.90 -6.29 4.20
C ALA A 122 22.03 -5.52 4.91
N GLY A 123 21.64 -4.55 5.76
CA GLY A 123 22.57 -3.84 6.64
C GLY A 123 22.94 -4.64 7.88
N ASP A 124 23.01 -3.97 9.02
CA ASP A 124 23.45 -4.53 10.31
C ASP A 124 22.46 -5.51 10.92
N GLU A 125 21.20 -5.49 10.46
CA GLU A 125 20.12 -6.35 10.95
C GLU A 125 19.61 -7.29 9.85
N PRO A 126 19.01 -8.44 10.22
CA PRO A 126 18.38 -9.30 9.24
C PRO A 126 17.18 -8.59 8.59
N VAL A 127 16.98 -8.83 7.30
CA VAL A 127 15.82 -8.34 6.55
C VAL A 127 14.84 -9.47 6.35
N ILE A 128 13.57 -9.21 6.60
CA ILE A 128 12.48 -10.15 6.33
C ILE A 128 11.53 -9.51 5.32
N LEU A 129 11.35 -10.18 4.18
CA LEU A 129 10.47 -9.77 3.11
C LEU A 129 9.28 -10.72 2.95
N LEU A 130 8.11 -10.18 2.62
CA LEU A 130 7.05 -10.92 1.92
C LEU A 130 7.08 -10.49 0.46
N ILE A 131 7.16 -11.46 -0.45
CA ILE A 131 7.23 -11.20 -1.88
C ILE A 131 6.11 -11.95 -2.58
N THR A 132 5.37 -11.25 -3.45
CA THR A 132 4.29 -11.84 -4.27
C THR A 132 4.66 -11.75 -5.74
N TYR A 133 4.63 -12.87 -6.43
CA TYR A 133 4.93 -12.99 -7.85
C TYR A 133 3.66 -13.28 -8.65
N SER A 134 3.47 -12.57 -9.76
CA SER A 134 2.40 -12.80 -10.73
C SER A 134 2.98 -13.55 -11.93
N GLY A 135 3.29 -14.83 -11.72
CA GLY A 135 4.00 -15.67 -12.67
C GLY A 135 3.15 -16.61 -13.49
N THR A 136 3.80 -17.62 -14.04
CA THR A 136 3.19 -18.71 -14.79
C THR A 136 3.90 -20.04 -14.45
N PRO A 137 3.21 -21.19 -14.43
CA PRO A 137 3.81 -22.47 -14.10
C PRO A 137 5.04 -22.80 -14.94
N GLY A 138 6.09 -23.29 -14.27
CA GLY A 138 7.34 -23.71 -14.91
C GLY A 138 8.33 -22.59 -15.21
N VAL A 139 8.00 -21.33 -14.89
CA VAL A 139 8.95 -20.21 -14.98
C VAL A 139 9.42 -19.83 -13.59
N PRO A 140 10.74 -19.79 -13.33
CA PRO A 140 11.27 -19.47 -12.02
C PRO A 140 10.96 -18.03 -11.62
N THR A 141 10.80 -17.79 -10.31
CA THR A 141 10.54 -16.45 -9.76
C THR A 141 11.77 -15.54 -9.78
N SER A 142 12.97 -16.13 -9.77
CA SER A 142 14.25 -15.44 -9.83
C SER A 142 15.19 -16.19 -10.78
N ILE A 143 15.94 -15.46 -11.59
CA ILE A 143 16.91 -16.00 -12.56
C ILE A 143 18.27 -15.39 -12.24
N PRO A 144 19.27 -16.20 -11.80
CA PRO A 144 20.59 -15.69 -11.49
C PRO A 144 21.25 -15.08 -12.73
N ALA A 145 21.96 -13.98 -12.55
CA ALA A 145 22.76 -13.40 -13.60
C ALA A 145 23.95 -14.32 -13.94
N LYS A 146 24.55 -14.12 -15.12
CA LYS A 146 25.68 -14.97 -15.58
C LYS A 146 26.81 -14.98 -14.54
N GLY A 147 27.14 -16.17 -14.06
CA GLY A 147 28.22 -16.41 -13.08
C GLY A 147 27.80 -16.31 -11.62
N GLU A 148 26.52 -16.00 -11.36
CA GLU A 148 25.96 -15.96 -10.02
C GLU A 148 25.33 -17.32 -9.63
N GLN A 149 25.24 -17.56 -8.32
CA GLN A 149 24.46 -18.67 -7.78
C GLN A 149 22.97 -18.31 -7.72
N ALA A 150 22.11 -19.32 -7.55
CA ALA A 150 20.70 -19.05 -7.26
C ALA A 150 20.56 -18.27 -5.94
N GLU A 151 19.59 -17.38 -5.89
CA GLU A 151 19.33 -16.55 -4.70
C GLU A 151 18.80 -17.40 -3.54
N TYR A 152 17.97 -18.39 -3.83
CA TYR A 152 17.36 -19.35 -2.91
C TYR A 152 17.00 -20.67 -3.62
#